data_6d7617a9bf91e73aeba259dd244180b5
#
_entry.id   6d7617a9bf91e73aeba259dd244180b5
#
_cell.length_a   1.000
_cell.length_b   1.000
_cell.length_c   1.000
_cell.angle_alpha   90.00
_cell.angle_beta   90.00
_cell.angle_gamma   90.00
#
_symmetry.space_group_name_H-M   'P 1'
#
loop_
_entity.id
_entity.type
_entity.pdbx_description
1 polymer ?
#
loop_
_entity_poly.entity_id
_entity_poly.type
_entity_poly.pdbx_seq_one_letter_code
_entity_poly.pdbx_strand_id
1 'polypeptide(L)'
;MDYENILSRKVQDLQFSGIRKFFDIAASYDDVISLSVGEPDFKTPWAIRKEAIRVLEKGRTNYTANAGLADLRIAINDYINDRLHVSYDPLHEILVTVGGSEAIDLAIRALIDTGDEVLIPQPSFVCYGPIVTLANGTPVAIETSVENGFRLTAEALKAHITPKTKALVLPYPNNPTGAVMRKSDLEAIAEVIRGTDIIVISDEIYSELTYGDEEHCSIVEIDGMKERTVLINGFSKAFSMTGWRLGFAAGPAPIVTQMLKIHQYGIMCSPTMSQYAAVTALKDC
;
A
#
# COMPACT_ATOMS: atom_id res chain seq x y z
N MET A 1 29.63 23.13 14.00
CA MET A 1 29.47 22.11 12.95
C MET A 1 28.34 22.59 12.08
N ASP A 2 28.55 22.67 10.76
CA ASP A 2 27.50 23.11 9.82
C ASP A 2 26.74 21.87 9.35
N TYR A 3 25.56 21.65 9.92
CA TYR A 3 24.73 20.47 9.62
C TYR A 3 24.11 20.52 8.23
N GLU A 4 23.87 21.70 7.65
CA GLU A 4 23.28 21.83 6.30
C GLU A 4 24.15 21.18 5.23
N ASN A 5 25.49 21.27 5.40
CA ASN A 5 26.44 20.64 4.48
C ASN A 5 26.71 19.14 4.73
N ILE A 6 26.22 18.60 5.85
CA ILE A 6 26.42 17.19 6.23
C ILE A 6 25.20 16.33 5.88
N LEU A 7 24.00 16.91 5.98
CA LEU A 7 22.75 16.20 5.76
C LEU A 7 22.50 15.93 4.28
N SER A 8 21.78 14.85 4.00
CA SER A 8 21.36 14.52 2.64
C SER A 8 20.47 15.62 2.07
N ARG A 9 20.91 16.26 0.96
CA ARG A 9 20.16 17.32 0.29
C ARG A 9 18.75 16.87 -0.08
N LYS A 10 18.61 15.65 -0.60
CA LYS A 10 17.35 15.03 -0.96
C LYS A 10 16.34 15.01 0.21
N VAL A 11 16.83 14.73 1.43
CA VAL A 11 15.98 14.70 2.63
C VAL A 11 15.67 16.13 3.10
N GLN A 12 16.61 17.07 2.96
CA GLN A 12 16.40 18.47 3.31
C GLN A 12 15.33 19.14 2.41
N ASP A 13 15.27 18.74 1.13
CA ASP A 13 14.33 19.29 0.16
C ASP A 13 12.90 18.75 0.35
N LEU A 14 12.74 17.62 1.08
CA LEU A 14 11.42 17.08 1.39
C LEU A 14 10.70 17.92 2.44
N GLN A 15 9.48 18.30 2.12
CA GLN A 15 8.62 19.01 3.06
C GLN A 15 7.94 18.04 4.01
N PHE A 16 7.79 18.44 5.28
CA PHE A 16 6.92 17.71 6.20
C PHE A 16 5.47 17.72 5.69
N SER A 17 4.76 16.62 5.91
CA SER A 17 3.33 16.57 5.64
C SER A 17 2.60 17.67 6.43
N GLY A 18 1.82 18.51 5.72
CA GLY A 18 1.04 19.59 6.32
C GLY A 18 0.00 19.13 7.34
N ILE A 19 -0.41 17.85 7.27
CA ILE A 19 -1.38 17.21 8.17
C ILE A 19 -0.94 17.32 9.64
N ARG A 20 0.36 17.22 9.92
CA ARG A 20 0.90 17.25 11.29
C ARG A 20 0.56 18.55 12.03
N LYS A 21 0.59 19.69 11.33
CA LYS A 21 0.22 20.98 11.93
C LYS A 21 -1.23 21.01 12.43
N PHE A 22 -2.13 20.33 11.74
CA PHE A 22 -3.54 20.24 12.13
C PHE A 22 -3.73 19.33 13.36
N PHE A 23 -2.91 18.29 13.53
CA PHE A 23 -2.94 17.47 14.75
C PHE A 23 -2.51 18.26 15.98
N ASP A 24 -1.45 19.05 15.86
CA ASP A 24 -0.97 19.89 16.96
C ASP A 24 -2.04 20.93 17.35
N ILE A 25 -2.73 21.51 16.38
CA ILE A 25 -3.85 22.43 16.59
C ILE A 25 -5.04 21.70 17.26
N ALA A 26 -5.45 20.55 16.75
CA ALA A 26 -6.57 19.79 17.30
C ALA A 26 -6.29 19.34 18.75
N ALA A 27 -5.06 18.96 19.06
CA ALA A 27 -4.65 18.55 20.41
C ALA A 27 -4.67 19.71 21.44
N SER A 28 -4.76 20.97 20.99
CA SER A 28 -4.85 22.15 21.86
C SER A 28 -6.27 22.50 22.30
N TYR A 29 -7.27 21.75 21.86
CA TYR A 29 -8.68 21.95 22.20
C TYR A 29 -9.25 20.70 22.88
N ASP A 30 -9.99 20.87 23.97
CA ASP A 30 -10.56 19.77 24.76
C ASP A 30 -11.82 19.14 24.10
N ASP A 31 -12.46 19.84 23.16
CA ASP A 31 -13.81 19.51 22.65
C ASP A 31 -13.83 19.39 21.10
N VAL A 32 -12.82 18.75 20.53
CA VAL A 32 -12.70 18.59 19.07
C VAL A 32 -13.22 17.22 18.62
N ILE A 33 -14.18 17.24 17.70
CA ILE A 33 -14.52 16.07 16.87
C ILE A 33 -13.53 16.01 15.73
N SER A 34 -12.49 15.16 15.86
CA SER A 34 -11.44 15.02 14.85
C SER A 34 -11.90 14.12 13.70
N LEU A 35 -11.92 14.68 12.49
CA LEU A 35 -12.07 13.94 11.23
C LEU A 35 -10.78 13.96 10.42
N SER A 36 -9.65 14.26 11.06
CA SER A 36 -8.37 14.53 10.38
C SER A 36 -7.51 13.30 10.18
N VAL A 37 -7.57 12.32 11.07
CA VAL A 37 -6.87 11.04 10.92
C VAL A 37 -7.82 10.02 10.33
N GLY A 38 -7.48 9.45 9.18
CA GLY A 38 -8.24 8.37 8.56
C GLY A 38 -8.08 7.05 9.32
N GLU A 39 -8.62 6.98 10.55
CA GLU A 39 -8.67 5.76 11.36
C GLU A 39 -10.11 5.28 11.49
N PRO A 40 -10.37 3.95 11.40
CA PRO A 40 -11.66 3.41 11.78
C PRO A 40 -12.00 3.77 13.23
N ASP A 41 -13.23 4.18 13.51
CA ASP A 41 -13.71 4.51 14.85
C ASP A 41 -14.05 3.26 15.70
N PHE A 42 -13.78 2.09 15.18
CA PHE A 42 -13.91 0.80 15.84
C PHE A 42 -12.60 0.38 16.51
N LYS A 43 -12.71 -0.24 17.66
CA LYS A 43 -11.59 -0.94 18.28
C LYS A 43 -11.29 -2.21 17.47
N THR A 44 -10.02 -2.58 17.34
CA THR A 44 -9.65 -3.90 16.81
C THR A 44 -10.51 -5.00 17.45
N PRO A 45 -11.15 -5.90 16.68
CA PRO A 45 -11.99 -6.97 17.20
C PRO A 45 -11.35 -7.76 18.34
N TRP A 46 -12.17 -8.18 19.30
CA TRP A 46 -11.63 -8.85 20.50
C TRP A 46 -10.88 -10.15 20.19
N ALA A 47 -11.35 -10.93 19.22
CA ALA A 47 -10.69 -12.18 18.80
C ALA A 47 -9.23 -11.92 18.43
N ILE A 48 -8.96 -10.88 17.65
CA ILE A 48 -7.61 -10.47 17.21
C ILE A 48 -6.76 -10.05 18.41
N ARG A 49 -7.30 -9.17 19.29
CA ARG A 49 -6.59 -8.70 20.49
C ARG A 49 -6.27 -9.85 21.45
N LYS A 50 -7.22 -10.75 21.64
CA LYS A 50 -7.07 -11.94 22.50
C LYS A 50 -5.94 -12.84 21.99
N GLU A 51 -5.85 -13.04 20.67
CA GLU A 51 -4.77 -13.85 20.10
C GLU A 51 -3.40 -13.24 20.35
N ALA A 52 -3.24 -11.93 20.19
CA ALA A 52 -1.97 -11.26 20.50
C ALA A 52 -1.57 -11.43 21.98
N ILE A 53 -2.51 -11.30 22.90
CA ILE A 53 -2.28 -11.55 24.34
C ILE A 53 -1.81 -13.00 24.53
N ARG A 54 -2.52 -13.97 23.95
CA ARG A 54 -2.18 -15.39 24.03
C ARG A 54 -0.77 -15.71 23.49
N VAL A 55 -0.38 -15.04 22.42
CA VAL A 55 0.96 -15.18 21.81
C VAL A 55 2.04 -14.71 22.78
N LEU A 56 1.81 -13.55 23.45
CA LEU A 56 2.71 -13.01 24.46
C LEU A 56 2.79 -13.92 25.69
N GLU A 57 1.66 -14.41 26.22
CA GLU A 57 1.61 -15.33 27.35
C GLU A 57 2.36 -16.64 27.07
N LYS A 58 2.35 -17.10 25.81
CA LYS A 58 3.11 -18.29 25.37
C LYS A 58 4.58 -18.02 25.08
N GLY A 59 5.05 -16.79 25.23
CA GLY A 59 6.43 -16.40 24.97
C GLY A 59 6.84 -16.51 23.50
N ARG A 60 5.90 -16.44 22.55
CA ARG A 60 6.18 -16.46 21.10
C ARG A 60 6.62 -15.08 20.60
N THR A 61 7.82 -14.66 21.01
CA THR A 61 8.35 -13.32 20.77
C THR A 61 9.62 -13.33 19.90
N ASN A 62 9.98 -14.46 19.32
CA ASN A 62 11.14 -14.61 18.45
C ASN A 62 10.86 -14.04 17.05
N TYR A 63 11.92 -13.83 16.28
CA TYR A 63 11.80 -13.48 14.87
C TYR A 63 11.02 -14.54 14.08
N THR A 64 10.25 -14.07 13.11
CA THR A 64 9.64 -14.95 12.10
C THR A 64 10.57 -15.08 10.89
N ALA A 65 10.15 -15.85 9.88
CA ALA A 65 10.78 -15.78 8.56
C ALA A 65 10.70 -14.34 8.02
N ASN A 66 11.72 -13.92 7.25
CA ASN A 66 11.77 -12.55 6.70
C ASN A 66 10.52 -12.20 5.89
N ALA A 67 10.02 -13.09 5.05
CA ALA A 67 8.80 -12.86 4.27
C ALA A 67 7.50 -12.91 5.10
N GLY A 68 7.58 -13.22 6.39
CA GLY A 68 6.45 -13.42 7.31
C GLY A 68 6.12 -14.88 7.57
N LEU A 69 5.25 -15.14 8.56
CA LEU A 69 4.77 -16.46 8.91
C LEU A 69 4.12 -17.14 7.69
N ALA A 70 4.47 -18.42 7.45
CA ALA A 70 3.89 -19.19 6.36
C ALA A 70 2.36 -19.28 6.46
N ASP A 71 1.84 -19.55 7.67
CA ASP A 71 0.40 -19.61 7.92
C ASP A 71 -0.31 -18.29 7.59
N LEU A 72 0.34 -17.14 7.83
CA LEU A 72 -0.20 -15.83 7.49
C LEU A 72 -0.21 -15.61 5.98
N ARG A 73 0.87 -15.97 5.28
CA ARG A 73 0.94 -15.82 3.81
C ARG A 73 -0.07 -16.72 3.09
N ILE A 74 -0.33 -17.92 3.61
CA ILE A 74 -1.40 -18.80 3.12
C ILE A 74 -2.76 -18.13 3.35
N ALA A 75 -3.04 -17.64 4.56
CA ALA A 75 -4.30 -16.97 4.86
C ALA A 75 -4.51 -15.69 4.03
N ILE A 76 -3.42 -14.95 3.72
CA ILE A 76 -3.48 -13.78 2.81
C ILE A 76 -3.86 -14.23 1.38
N ASN A 77 -3.26 -15.31 0.86
CA ASN A 77 -3.65 -15.83 -0.45
C ASN A 77 -5.12 -16.25 -0.50
N ASP A 78 -5.58 -16.95 0.53
CA ASP A 78 -6.98 -17.39 0.63
C ASP A 78 -7.92 -16.17 0.63
N TYR A 79 -7.59 -15.13 1.43
CA TYR A 79 -8.33 -13.87 1.46
C TYR A 79 -8.36 -13.16 0.08
N ILE A 80 -7.21 -13.06 -0.60
CA ILE A 80 -7.15 -12.47 -1.95
C ILE A 80 -8.01 -13.29 -2.92
N ASN A 81 -7.92 -14.62 -2.88
CA ASN A 81 -8.69 -15.47 -3.77
C ASN A 81 -10.19 -15.37 -3.53
N ASP A 82 -10.62 -15.27 -2.27
CA ASP A 82 -12.03 -15.13 -1.92
C ASP A 82 -12.62 -13.78 -2.36
N ARG A 83 -11.80 -12.71 -2.34
CA ARG A 83 -12.24 -11.34 -2.67
C ARG A 83 -12.09 -11.00 -4.15
N LEU A 84 -11.00 -11.42 -4.77
CA LEU A 84 -10.60 -10.98 -6.11
C LEU A 84 -10.53 -12.12 -7.14
N HIS A 85 -10.82 -13.36 -6.73
CA HIS A 85 -10.75 -14.55 -7.59
C HIS A 85 -9.38 -14.76 -8.27
N VAL A 86 -8.32 -14.25 -7.63
CA VAL A 86 -6.92 -14.33 -8.06
C VAL A 86 -6.11 -15.01 -6.98
N SER A 87 -5.21 -15.91 -7.37
CA SER A 87 -4.33 -16.62 -6.43
C SER A 87 -2.86 -16.29 -6.68
N TYR A 88 -2.09 -16.24 -5.60
CA TYR A 88 -0.64 -16.07 -5.59
C TYR A 88 0.03 -17.25 -4.89
N ASP A 89 1.28 -17.55 -5.25
CA ASP A 89 2.07 -18.50 -4.47
C ASP A 89 2.43 -17.89 -3.11
N PRO A 90 1.91 -18.44 -1.98
CA PRO A 90 2.18 -17.88 -0.67
C PRO A 90 3.67 -17.84 -0.30
N LEU A 91 4.50 -18.71 -0.91
CA LEU A 91 5.91 -18.81 -0.56
C LEU A 91 6.82 -17.87 -1.36
N HIS A 92 6.41 -17.46 -2.57
CA HIS A 92 7.27 -16.69 -3.46
C HIS A 92 6.66 -15.36 -3.92
N GLU A 93 5.33 -15.22 -3.85
CA GLU A 93 4.61 -14.07 -4.39
C GLU A 93 3.94 -13.20 -3.31
N ILE A 94 4.09 -13.53 -2.01
CA ILE A 94 3.52 -12.77 -0.89
C ILE A 94 4.62 -12.39 0.12
N LEU A 95 4.65 -11.09 0.48
CA LEU A 95 5.54 -10.51 1.48
C LEU A 95 4.72 -9.77 2.54
N VAL A 96 4.90 -10.15 3.81
CA VAL A 96 4.30 -9.45 4.96
C VAL A 96 5.17 -8.27 5.36
N THR A 97 4.56 -7.08 5.47
CA THR A 97 5.25 -5.81 5.67
C THR A 97 4.79 -5.06 6.93
N VAL A 98 5.56 -4.06 7.36
CA VAL A 98 5.19 -3.14 8.46
C VAL A 98 4.19 -2.09 7.97
N GLY A 99 2.96 -2.55 7.70
CA GLY A 99 1.89 -1.77 7.07
C GLY A 99 2.08 -1.58 5.57
N GLY A 100 1.03 -1.06 4.90
CA GLY A 100 1.05 -0.79 3.47
C GLY A 100 2.13 0.22 3.06
N SER A 101 2.48 1.17 3.93
CA SER A 101 3.51 2.18 3.63
C SER A 101 4.89 1.57 3.38
N GLU A 102 5.26 0.53 4.13
CA GLU A 102 6.49 -0.21 3.84
C GLU A 102 6.38 -0.98 2.52
N ALA A 103 5.24 -1.63 2.25
CA ALA A 103 5.03 -2.33 0.99
C ALA A 103 5.21 -1.41 -0.22
N ILE A 104 4.71 -0.16 -0.15
CA ILE A 104 4.90 0.87 -1.16
C ILE A 104 6.39 1.24 -1.31
N ASP A 105 7.09 1.51 -0.20
CA ASP A 105 8.51 1.87 -0.20
C ASP A 105 9.36 0.75 -0.81
N LEU A 106 9.11 -0.49 -0.41
CA LEU A 106 9.81 -1.66 -0.95
C LEU A 106 9.55 -1.87 -2.44
N ALA A 107 8.30 -1.72 -2.90
CA ALA A 107 7.95 -1.86 -4.30
C ALA A 107 8.66 -0.79 -5.16
N ILE A 108 8.61 0.46 -4.75
CA ILE A 108 9.26 1.58 -5.43
C ILE A 108 10.78 1.36 -5.46
N ARG A 109 11.42 1.06 -4.33
CA ARG A 109 12.87 0.81 -4.27
C ARG A 109 13.32 -0.43 -5.05
N ALA A 110 12.47 -1.43 -5.20
CA ALA A 110 12.78 -2.63 -5.97
C ALA A 110 12.70 -2.41 -7.49
N LEU A 111 11.96 -1.39 -7.93
CA LEU A 111 11.64 -1.14 -9.34
C LEU A 111 12.41 0.05 -9.93
N ILE A 112 12.71 1.09 -9.13
CA ILE A 112 13.09 2.41 -9.63
C ILE A 112 14.58 2.67 -9.52
N ASP A 113 15.17 3.06 -10.64
CA ASP A 113 16.52 3.58 -10.74
C ASP A 113 16.51 5.10 -11.02
N THR A 114 17.70 5.71 -10.96
CA THR A 114 17.86 7.15 -11.23
C THR A 114 17.42 7.48 -12.66
N GLY A 115 16.45 8.37 -12.78
CA GLY A 115 15.91 8.84 -14.05
C GLY A 115 14.62 8.18 -14.49
N ASP A 116 14.19 7.12 -13.80
CA ASP A 116 12.88 6.50 -14.01
C ASP A 116 11.75 7.41 -13.50
N GLU A 117 10.63 7.37 -14.18
CA GLU A 117 9.42 8.12 -13.85
C GLU A 117 8.36 7.19 -13.25
N VAL A 118 7.71 7.68 -12.19
CA VAL A 118 6.54 7.01 -11.57
C VAL A 118 5.33 7.92 -11.69
N LEU A 119 4.30 7.45 -12.37
CA LEU A 119 3.04 8.17 -12.55
C LEU A 119 2.18 8.04 -11.29
N ILE A 120 1.66 9.15 -10.79
CA ILE A 120 0.90 9.21 -9.54
C ILE A 120 -0.34 10.07 -9.74
N PRO A 121 -1.56 9.50 -9.74
CA PRO A 121 -2.81 10.28 -9.74
C PRO A 121 -2.87 11.23 -8.53
N GLN A 122 -3.32 12.46 -8.77
CA GLN A 122 -3.48 13.49 -7.73
C GLN A 122 -4.91 14.06 -7.75
N PRO A 123 -5.49 14.35 -6.56
CA PRO A 123 -4.92 14.20 -5.22
C PRO A 123 -4.88 12.74 -4.77
N SER A 124 -3.84 12.39 -4.01
CA SER A 124 -3.67 11.05 -3.44
C SER A 124 -2.88 11.08 -2.13
N PHE A 125 -2.67 9.92 -1.51
CA PHE A 125 -1.94 9.84 -0.25
C PHE A 125 -0.51 10.40 -0.39
N VAL A 126 -0.14 11.25 0.54
CA VAL A 126 1.05 12.11 0.48
C VAL A 126 2.39 11.38 0.44
N CYS A 127 2.44 10.08 0.68
CA CYS A 127 3.71 9.36 0.77
C CYS A 127 4.33 9.00 -0.58
N TYR A 128 3.54 8.84 -1.65
CA TYR A 128 4.04 8.29 -2.91
C TYR A 128 5.16 9.14 -3.54
N GLY A 129 4.93 10.43 -3.73
CA GLY A 129 5.93 11.33 -4.30
C GLY A 129 7.25 11.35 -3.52
N PRO A 130 7.22 11.60 -2.20
CA PRO A 130 8.41 11.52 -1.34
C PRO A 130 9.17 10.18 -1.44
N ILE A 131 8.47 9.05 -1.44
CA ILE A 131 9.10 7.73 -1.55
C ILE A 131 9.82 7.57 -2.91
N VAL A 132 9.18 7.96 -4.01
CA VAL A 132 9.80 7.96 -5.35
C VAL A 132 11.05 8.83 -5.36
N THR A 133 11.00 10.04 -4.80
CA THR A 133 12.17 10.94 -4.69
C THR A 133 13.29 10.31 -3.86
N LEU A 134 12.96 9.67 -2.74
CA LEU A 134 13.95 8.98 -1.89
C LEU A 134 14.58 7.78 -2.62
N ALA A 135 13.86 7.13 -3.52
CA ALA A 135 14.38 6.06 -4.37
C ALA A 135 15.17 6.55 -5.59
N ASN A 136 15.40 7.85 -5.75
CA ASN A 136 16.04 8.52 -6.88
C ASN A 136 15.22 8.56 -8.19
N GLY A 137 13.95 8.22 -8.14
CA GLY A 137 13.02 8.36 -9.26
C GLY A 137 12.43 9.77 -9.34
N THR A 138 11.70 10.01 -10.41
CA THR A 138 10.97 11.25 -10.67
C THR A 138 9.47 11.00 -10.50
N PRO A 139 8.80 11.57 -9.48
CA PRO A 139 7.35 11.49 -9.38
C PRO A 139 6.70 12.39 -10.43
N VAL A 140 5.79 11.84 -11.22
CA VAL A 140 5.02 12.55 -12.25
C VAL A 140 3.56 12.56 -11.83
N ALA A 141 3.04 13.73 -11.50
CA ALA A 141 1.65 13.90 -11.10
C ALA A 141 0.71 13.82 -12.33
N ILE A 142 -0.39 13.07 -12.19
CA ILE A 142 -1.51 13.07 -13.13
C ILE A 142 -2.70 13.69 -12.41
N GLU A 143 -3.07 14.89 -12.77
CA GLU A 143 -4.21 15.57 -12.15
C GLU A 143 -5.52 14.86 -12.49
N THR A 144 -6.28 14.51 -11.47
CA THR A 144 -7.65 14.01 -11.59
C THR A 144 -8.63 15.12 -11.17
N SER A 145 -9.86 15.02 -11.62
CA SER A 145 -10.82 16.10 -11.42
C SER A 145 -12.16 15.62 -10.86
N VAL A 146 -12.92 16.54 -10.28
CA VAL A 146 -14.25 16.27 -9.75
C VAL A 146 -15.22 15.83 -10.85
N GLU A 147 -15.05 16.32 -12.08
CA GLU A 147 -15.87 15.96 -13.24
C GLU A 147 -15.79 14.45 -13.54
N ASN A 148 -14.64 13.85 -13.28
CA ASN A 148 -14.42 12.41 -13.43
C ASN A 148 -14.58 11.65 -12.10
N GLY A 149 -15.09 12.30 -11.05
CA GLY A 149 -15.15 11.72 -9.70
C GLY A 149 -13.78 11.33 -9.16
N PHE A 150 -12.74 12.10 -9.49
CA PHE A 150 -11.33 11.86 -9.14
C PHE A 150 -10.78 10.49 -9.59
N ARG A 151 -11.34 9.89 -10.63
CA ARG A 151 -10.82 8.66 -11.23
C ARG A 151 -9.73 8.98 -12.26
N LEU A 152 -8.71 8.13 -12.32
CA LEU A 152 -7.71 8.17 -13.38
C LEU A 152 -8.36 7.72 -14.69
N THR A 153 -8.27 8.53 -15.75
CA THR A 153 -8.75 8.14 -17.07
C THR A 153 -7.63 7.59 -17.95
N ALA A 154 -7.98 6.75 -18.91
CA ALA A 154 -7.03 6.19 -19.89
C ALA A 154 -6.34 7.28 -20.71
N GLU A 155 -7.08 8.34 -21.08
CA GLU A 155 -6.55 9.49 -21.84
C GLU A 155 -5.51 10.24 -21.02
N ALA A 156 -5.80 10.52 -19.73
CA ALA A 156 -4.88 11.20 -18.85
C ALA A 156 -3.62 10.35 -18.63
N LEU A 157 -3.77 9.04 -18.39
CA LEU A 157 -2.64 8.13 -18.27
C LEU A 157 -1.78 8.15 -19.54
N LYS A 158 -2.37 7.95 -20.71
CA LYS A 158 -1.67 7.91 -21.99
C LYS A 158 -0.89 9.20 -22.29
N ALA A 159 -1.42 10.35 -21.91
CA ALA A 159 -0.79 11.64 -22.12
C ALA A 159 0.48 11.86 -21.29
N HIS A 160 0.64 11.10 -20.18
CA HIS A 160 1.78 11.25 -19.27
C HIS A 160 2.84 10.13 -19.42
N ILE A 161 2.58 9.12 -20.24
CA ILE A 161 3.56 8.05 -20.50
C ILE A 161 4.70 8.59 -21.37
N THR A 162 5.93 8.37 -20.90
CA THR A 162 7.17 8.67 -21.63
C THR A 162 8.03 7.42 -21.73
N PRO A 163 9.12 7.42 -22.51
CA PRO A 163 10.09 6.31 -22.52
C PRO A 163 10.76 6.04 -21.16
N LYS A 164 10.64 6.96 -20.19
CA LYS A 164 11.18 6.83 -18.84
C LYS A 164 10.15 6.28 -17.84
N THR A 165 8.90 6.17 -18.23
CA THR A 165 7.83 5.71 -17.35
C THR A 165 8.07 4.25 -16.98
N LYS A 166 8.33 3.99 -15.70
CA LYS A 166 8.61 2.67 -15.14
C LYS A 166 7.44 2.08 -14.38
N ALA A 167 6.72 2.91 -13.64
CA ALA A 167 5.62 2.44 -12.82
C ALA A 167 4.45 3.42 -12.79
N LEU A 168 3.27 2.87 -12.53
CA LEU A 168 2.05 3.59 -12.20
C LEU A 168 1.63 3.22 -10.78
N VAL A 169 1.46 4.21 -9.90
CA VAL A 169 0.75 4.02 -8.63
C VAL A 169 -0.75 4.14 -8.90
N LEU A 170 -1.52 3.14 -8.50
CA LEU A 170 -2.97 3.09 -8.66
C LEU A 170 -3.63 2.98 -7.28
N PRO A 171 -3.91 4.13 -6.60
CA PRO A 171 -4.31 4.16 -5.20
C PRO A 171 -5.84 4.23 -5.06
N TYR A 172 -6.54 3.15 -5.32
CA TYR A 172 -8.01 3.10 -5.25
C TYR A 172 -8.51 1.88 -4.45
N PRO A 173 -9.52 2.09 -3.56
CA PRO A 173 -10.20 3.33 -3.22
C PRO A 173 -9.26 4.39 -2.68
N ASN A 174 -9.48 5.65 -3.09
CA ASN A 174 -8.48 6.72 -2.94
C ASN A 174 -8.59 7.47 -1.60
N ASN A 175 -7.46 7.77 -1.01
CA ASN A 175 -7.31 8.76 0.04
C ASN A 175 -6.62 10.01 -0.57
N PRO A 176 -7.25 11.23 -0.59
CA PRO A 176 -8.32 11.65 0.32
C PRO A 176 -9.73 11.69 -0.31
N THR A 177 -9.92 11.39 -1.59
CA THR A 177 -11.15 11.70 -2.31
C THR A 177 -12.29 10.70 -2.09
N GLY A 178 -11.97 9.47 -1.64
CA GLY A 178 -12.91 8.37 -1.57
C GLY A 178 -13.31 7.81 -2.95
N ALA A 179 -12.64 8.24 -4.02
CA ALA A 179 -12.91 7.74 -5.37
C ALA A 179 -12.66 6.24 -5.49
N VAL A 180 -13.52 5.57 -6.25
CA VAL A 180 -13.44 4.14 -6.56
C VAL A 180 -13.32 3.98 -8.07
N MET A 181 -12.50 3.06 -8.54
CA MET A 181 -12.43 2.70 -9.97
C MET A 181 -13.44 1.61 -10.28
N ARG A 182 -14.14 1.76 -11.40
CA ARG A 182 -15.01 0.72 -11.94
C ARG A 182 -14.21 -0.27 -12.78
N LYS A 183 -14.75 -1.46 -12.98
CA LYS A 183 -14.12 -2.46 -13.85
C LYS A 183 -13.81 -1.90 -15.24
N SER A 184 -14.74 -1.15 -15.85
CA SER A 184 -14.53 -0.51 -17.15
C SER A 184 -13.40 0.53 -17.16
N ASP A 185 -13.21 1.27 -16.05
CA ASP A 185 -12.11 2.22 -15.91
C ASP A 185 -10.77 1.47 -15.85
N LEU A 186 -10.72 0.37 -15.08
CA LEU A 186 -9.53 -0.49 -14.96
C LEU A 186 -9.19 -1.20 -16.27
N GLU A 187 -10.19 -1.69 -17.01
CA GLU A 187 -10.01 -2.27 -18.35
C GLU A 187 -9.40 -1.24 -19.32
N ALA A 188 -9.88 0.00 -19.29
CA ALA A 188 -9.31 1.08 -20.11
C ALA A 188 -7.86 1.42 -19.73
N ILE A 189 -7.54 1.44 -18.44
CA ILE A 189 -6.16 1.61 -17.94
C ILE A 189 -5.28 0.44 -18.39
N ALA A 190 -5.77 -0.79 -18.24
CA ALA A 190 -5.04 -2.00 -18.66
C ALA A 190 -4.70 -1.98 -20.15
N GLU A 191 -5.64 -1.52 -21.00
CA GLU A 191 -5.39 -1.41 -22.45
C GLU A 191 -4.28 -0.42 -22.79
N VAL A 192 -4.17 0.70 -22.05
CA VAL A 192 -3.06 1.66 -22.25
C VAL A 192 -1.71 1.06 -21.85
N ILE A 193 -1.69 0.22 -20.82
CA ILE A 193 -0.46 -0.37 -20.28
C ILE A 193 -0.01 -1.60 -21.08
N ARG A 194 -0.93 -2.30 -21.76
CA ARG A 194 -0.59 -3.46 -22.58
C ARG A 194 0.48 -3.12 -23.60
N GLY A 195 1.44 -4.03 -23.78
CA GLY A 195 2.57 -3.83 -24.70
C GLY A 195 3.67 -2.89 -24.19
N THR A 196 3.56 -2.40 -22.95
CA THR A 196 4.61 -1.65 -22.26
C THR A 196 5.26 -2.48 -21.16
N ASP A 197 6.39 -2.00 -20.61
CA ASP A 197 7.05 -2.58 -19.44
C ASP A 197 6.63 -1.90 -18.12
N ILE A 198 5.56 -1.11 -18.13
CA ILE A 198 5.07 -0.40 -16.95
C ILE A 198 4.53 -1.39 -15.92
N ILE A 199 5.01 -1.28 -14.70
CA ILE A 199 4.55 -2.03 -13.54
C ILE A 199 3.50 -1.20 -12.78
N VAL A 200 2.42 -1.84 -12.36
CA VAL A 200 1.39 -1.20 -11.53
C VAL A 200 1.67 -1.49 -10.06
N ILE A 201 1.66 -0.44 -9.23
CA ILE A 201 1.64 -0.53 -7.77
C ILE A 201 0.22 -0.19 -7.34
N SER A 202 -0.61 -1.22 -7.11
CA SER A 202 -2.02 -1.06 -6.74
C SER A 202 -2.14 -1.00 -5.23
N ASP A 203 -2.38 0.19 -4.69
CA ASP A 203 -2.61 0.37 -3.25
C ASP A 203 -4.11 0.28 -2.97
N GLU A 204 -4.52 -0.86 -2.44
CA GLU A 204 -5.91 -1.24 -2.19
C GLU A 204 -6.21 -1.35 -0.69
N ILE A 205 -5.49 -0.58 0.15
CA ILE A 205 -5.65 -0.62 1.61
C ILE A 205 -7.08 -0.29 2.08
N TYR A 206 -7.88 0.35 1.25
CA TYR A 206 -9.27 0.71 1.52
C TYR A 206 -10.30 -0.20 0.80
N SER A 207 -9.91 -1.32 0.22
CA SER A 207 -10.79 -2.21 -0.54
C SER A 207 -12.06 -2.64 0.20
N GLU A 208 -11.99 -2.87 1.52
CA GLU A 208 -13.15 -3.24 2.36
C GLU A 208 -14.00 -2.03 2.81
N LEU A 209 -13.61 -0.81 2.48
CA LEU A 209 -14.30 0.43 2.86
C LEU A 209 -14.97 1.09 1.65
N THR A 210 -15.60 0.31 0.81
CA THR A 210 -16.50 0.77 -0.25
C THR A 210 -17.93 0.79 0.25
N TYR A 211 -18.70 1.79 -0.17
CA TYR A 211 -20.06 2.01 0.31
C TYR A 211 -21.01 2.14 -0.89
N GLY A 212 -22.27 1.69 -0.69
CA GLY A 212 -23.30 1.69 -1.72
C GLY A 212 -23.35 0.38 -2.50
N ASP A 213 -23.77 0.46 -3.76
CA ASP A 213 -23.97 -0.70 -4.63
C ASP A 213 -22.74 -1.04 -5.49
N GLU A 214 -21.65 -0.27 -5.38
CA GLU A 214 -20.42 -0.52 -6.14
C GLU A 214 -19.49 -1.43 -5.32
N GLU A 215 -19.20 -2.61 -5.86
CA GLU A 215 -18.21 -3.52 -5.30
C GLU A 215 -16.79 -3.08 -5.71
N HIS A 216 -15.81 -3.31 -4.83
CA HIS A 216 -14.41 -3.10 -5.16
C HIS A 216 -14.00 -4.03 -6.31
N CYS A 217 -13.29 -3.49 -7.28
CA CYS A 217 -12.66 -4.24 -8.37
C CYS A 217 -11.16 -3.92 -8.38
N SER A 218 -10.36 -4.94 -8.45
CA SER A 218 -8.90 -4.79 -8.53
C SER A 218 -8.39 -4.89 -9.96
N ILE A 219 -7.32 -4.16 -10.27
CA ILE A 219 -6.68 -4.27 -11.58
C ILE A 219 -6.08 -5.68 -11.82
N VAL A 220 -5.77 -6.44 -10.77
CA VAL A 220 -5.24 -7.80 -10.88
C VAL A 220 -6.26 -8.81 -11.43
N GLU A 221 -7.55 -8.47 -11.42
CA GLU A 221 -8.63 -9.27 -12.01
C GLU A 221 -8.73 -9.09 -13.53
N ILE A 222 -8.07 -8.05 -14.07
CA ILE A 222 -8.05 -7.78 -15.50
C ILE A 222 -6.97 -8.65 -16.17
N ASP A 223 -7.33 -9.28 -17.27
CA ASP A 223 -6.45 -10.20 -18.00
C ASP A 223 -5.10 -9.58 -18.35
N GLY A 224 -4.01 -10.28 -18.01
CA GLY A 224 -2.63 -9.84 -18.22
C GLY A 224 -2.13 -8.76 -17.25
N MET A 225 -2.92 -8.39 -16.22
CA MET A 225 -2.49 -7.36 -15.25
C MET A 225 -1.87 -7.96 -13.98
N LYS A 226 -2.24 -9.17 -13.58
CA LYS A 226 -1.62 -9.85 -12.43
C LYS A 226 -0.10 -9.94 -12.56
N GLU A 227 0.39 -10.27 -13.76
CA GLU A 227 1.81 -10.51 -14.07
C GLU A 227 2.66 -9.23 -14.04
N ARG A 228 2.02 -8.07 -13.91
CA ARG A 228 2.68 -6.75 -13.86
C ARG A 228 2.20 -5.86 -12.73
N THR A 229 1.50 -6.42 -11.76
CA THR A 229 0.98 -5.65 -10.62
C THR A 229 1.57 -6.13 -9.31
N VAL A 230 2.01 -5.17 -8.50
CA VAL A 230 2.24 -5.35 -7.06
C VAL A 230 0.99 -4.85 -6.35
N LEU A 231 0.17 -5.79 -5.89
CA LEU A 231 -1.01 -5.54 -5.06
C LEU A 231 -0.55 -5.26 -3.63
N ILE A 232 -0.93 -4.11 -3.09
CA ILE A 232 -0.64 -3.70 -1.72
C ILE A 232 -1.94 -3.60 -0.95
N ASN A 233 -1.99 -4.26 0.20
CA ASN A 233 -3.12 -4.19 1.10
C ASN A 233 -2.64 -4.42 2.55
N GLY A 234 -3.55 -4.51 3.52
CA GLY A 234 -3.18 -4.73 4.91
C GLY A 234 -4.34 -4.68 5.88
N PHE A 235 -3.98 -4.69 7.15
CA PHE A 235 -4.93 -4.91 8.24
C PHE A 235 -5.40 -3.61 8.89
N SER A 236 -4.76 -2.49 8.55
CA SER A 236 -4.99 -1.20 9.22
C SER A 236 -6.44 -0.74 9.15
N LYS A 237 -7.08 -0.89 7.98
CA LYS A 237 -8.41 -0.34 7.71
C LYS A 237 -9.48 -1.41 7.83
N ALA A 238 -9.38 -2.50 7.11
CA ALA A 238 -10.34 -3.60 7.11
C ALA A 238 -10.60 -4.19 8.50
N PHE A 239 -9.57 -4.27 9.35
CA PHE A 239 -9.63 -4.91 10.66
C PHE A 239 -9.42 -3.95 11.83
N SER A 240 -9.44 -2.63 11.60
CA SER A 240 -9.17 -1.61 12.64
C SER A 240 -7.84 -1.85 13.38
N MET A 241 -6.79 -2.17 12.62
CA MET A 241 -5.47 -2.53 13.13
C MET A 241 -4.40 -1.47 12.78
N THR A 242 -4.72 -0.18 12.84
CA THR A 242 -3.80 0.90 12.43
C THR A 242 -2.49 0.88 13.20
N GLY A 243 -2.54 0.77 14.52
CA GLY A 243 -1.37 0.74 15.42
C GLY A 243 -0.59 -0.59 15.41
N TRP A 244 -1.12 -1.65 14.82
CA TRP A 244 -0.46 -2.96 14.76
C TRP A 244 0.67 -3.02 13.72
N ARG A 245 0.69 -2.05 12.82
CA ARG A 245 1.70 -1.91 11.78
C ARG A 245 1.88 -3.20 10.96
N LEU A 246 0.82 -3.68 10.33
CA LEU A 246 0.86 -4.87 9.49
C LEU A 246 0.15 -4.66 8.16
N GLY A 247 0.82 -5.07 7.09
CA GLY A 247 0.33 -5.07 5.72
C GLY A 247 0.99 -6.19 4.94
N PHE A 248 0.74 -6.20 3.65
CA PHE A 248 1.35 -7.16 2.74
C PHE A 248 1.43 -6.60 1.32
N ALA A 249 2.34 -7.17 0.56
CA ALA A 249 2.38 -7.06 -0.89
C ALA A 249 2.22 -8.45 -1.51
N ALA A 250 1.46 -8.54 -2.61
CA ALA A 250 1.37 -9.72 -3.46
C ALA A 250 1.66 -9.33 -4.91
N GLY A 251 2.47 -10.11 -5.61
CA GLY A 251 2.86 -9.79 -6.98
C GLY A 251 3.83 -10.79 -7.58
N PRO A 252 4.36 -10.52 -8.78
CA PRO A 252 5.27 -11.43 -9.45
C PRO A 252 6.50 -11.78 -8.59
N ALA A 253 6.81 -13.06 -8.49
CA ALA A 253 7.91 -13.57 -7.66
C ALA A 253 9.26 -12.87 -7.89
N PRO A 254 9.67 -12.50 -9.12
CA PRO A 254 10.89 -11.73 -9.34
C PRO A 254 10.90 -10.38 -8.62
N ILE A 255 9.77 -9.65 -8.60
CA ILE A 255 9.64 -8.35 -7.92
C ILE A 255 9.62 -8.55 -6.42
N VAL A 256 8.78 -9.46 -5.91
CA VAL A 256 8.66 -9.76 -4.47
C VAL A 256 10.01 -10.22 -3.89
N THR A 257 10.81 -10.96 -4.64
CA THR A 257 12.17 -11.35 -4.25
C THR A 257 13.09 -10.13 -4.05
N GLN A 258 13.01 -9.10 -4.88
CA GLN A 258 13.80 -7.88 -4.67
C GLN A 258 13.29 -7.07 -3.47
N MET A 259 11.98 -6.96 -3.33
CA MET A 259 11.35 -6.33 -2.16
C MET A 259 11.80 -7.01 -0.87
N LEU A 260 11.81 -8.34 -0.84
CA LEU A 260 12.26 -9.13 0.32
C LEU A 260 13.72 -8.85 0.70
N LYS A 261 14.63 -8.64 -0.29
CA LYS A 261 16.02 -8.27 0.00
C LYS A 261 16.11 -6.95 0.77
N ILE A 262 15.34 -5.94 0.36
CA ILE A 262 15.34 -4.63 1.02
C ILE A 262 14.73 -4.76 2.42
N HIS A 263 13.61 -5.47 2.53
CA HIS A 263 12.92 -5.73 3.79
C HIS A 263 13.83 -6.38 4.84
N GLN A 264 14.53 -7.45 4.46
CA GLN A 264 15.40 -8.18 5.40
C GLN A 264 16.57 -7.31 5.93
N TYR A 265 17.13 -6.42 5.10
CA TYR A 265 18.21 -5.53 5.53
C TYR A 265 17.68 -4.30 6.28
N GLY A 266 16.43 -3.91 6.05
CA GLY A 266 15.80 -2.78 6.74
C GLY A 266 15.32 -3.14 8.14
N ILE A 267 14.47 -4.16 8.25
CA ILE A 267 13.76 -4.50 9.50
C ILE A 267 13.71 -6.00 9.82
N MET A 268 14.26 -6.86 8.98
CA MET A 268 14.31 -8.30 9.15
C MET A 268 12.96 -8.99 9.00
N CYS A 269 11.97 -8.68 9.82
CA CYS A 269 10.60 -9.19 9.72
C CYS A 269 9.60 -8.24 10.39
N SER A 270 8.34 -8.33 10.02
CA SER A 270 7.25 -7.59 10.66
C SER A 270 7.00 -8.07 12.10
N PRO A 271 6.33 -7.28 12.97
CA PRO A 271 6.09 -7.63 14.37
C PRO A 271 5.40 -8.98 14.53
N THR A 272 6.04 -9.90 15.23
CA THR A 272 5.60 -11.29 15.38
C THR A 272 4.19 -11.42 15.96
N MET A 273 3.86 -10.66 17.01
CA MET A 273 2.55 -10.68 17.65
C MET A 273 1.45 -10.24 16.69
N SER A 274 1.73 -9.21 15.89
CA SER A 274 0.80 -8.72 14.88
C SER A 274 0.53 -9.77 13.80
N GLN A 275 1.55 -10.53 13.39
CA GLN A 275 1.40 -11.59 12.39
C GLN A 275 0.49 -12.73 12.87
N TYR A 276 0.68 -13.22 14.11
CA TYR A 276 -0.21 -14.23 14.66
C TYR A 276 -1.64 -13.73 14.81
N ALA A 277 -1.82 -12.51 15.29
CA ALA A 277 -3.14 -11.88 15.42
C ALA A 277 -3.83 -11.72 14.05
N ALA A 278 -3.06 -11.43 12.99
CA ALA A 278 -3.58 -11.28 11.64
C ALA A 278 -4.06 -12.60 11.03
N VAL A 279 -3.47 -13.74 11.39
CA VAL A 279 -4.01 -15.06 11.01
C VAL A 279 -5.44 -15.23 11.54
N THR A 280 -5.67 -14.83 12.79
CA THR A 280 -7.02 -14.83 13.39
C THR A 280 -7.95 -13.82 12.69
N ALA A 281 -7.44 -12.63 12.33
CA ALA A 281 -8.22 -11.64 11.61
C ALA A 281 -8.79 -12.18 10.29
N LEU A 282 -7.95 -12.88 9.52
CA LEU A 282 -8.35 -13.41 8.20
C LEU A 282 -9.23 -14.67 8.28
N LYS A 283 -9.13 -15.45 9.35
CA LYS A 283 -9.86 -16.72 9.48
C LYS A 283 -11.18 -16.61 10.25
N ASP A 284 -11.24 -15.70 11.22
CA ASP A 284 -12.31 -15.70 12.22
C ASP A 284 -13.11 -14.38 12.22
N CYS A 285 -12.70 -13.38 11.46
CA CYS A 285 -13.33 -12.06 11.37
C CYS A 285 -13.65 -11.68 9.92
#